data_76ffe23d9f18406df0edc87f630aeac3
#
_entry.id   76ffe23d9f18406df0edc87f630aeac3
#
_cell.length_a   1.000
_cell.length_b   1.000
_cell.length_c   1.000
_cell.angle_alpha   90.00
_cell.angle_beta   90.00
_cell.angle_gamma   90.00
#
_symmetry.space_group_name_H-M   'P 1'
#
loop_
_entity.id
_entity.type
_entity.pdbx_description
1 polymer ?
#
loop_
_entity_poly.entity_id
_entity_poly.type
_entity_poly.pdbx_seq_one_letter_code
_entity_poly.pdbx_strand_id
1 'polypeptide(L)'
;VPTLTSGGLAAVSSSFFAALYSAFGKYDVVHIHAEGPAFFTWLPKMFGKRVVVTVHGIDWQREKWQSGLGSKFIHQGEKNAAKYADEVIVLSKGVQDYFKETYGRETHFIPNGVNRPQIREASLIADKFGLKKDSYILFLGRLVPEKGIRYLVEAFKNVKTDKKLVIAGGSSDTDSFMEELKELAKGDDRILFTGFVQ
;
A
#
# COMPACT_ATOMS: atom_id res chain seq x y z
N VAL A 1 20.20 -9.56 -1.98
CA VAL A 1 20.40 -9.67 -0.51
C VAL A 1 19.88 -11.02 -0.06
N PRO A 2 20.52 -11.71 0.89
CA PRO A 2 20.01 -12.95 1.45
C PRO A 2 18.63 -12.73 2.05
N THR A 3 17.72 -13.69 1.82
CA THR A 3 16.32 -13.59 2.25
C THR A 3 15.82 -14.96 2.72
N LEU A 4 15.22 -15.02 3.90
CA LEU A 4 14.55 -16.22 4.39
C LEU A 4 13.20 -16.38 3.68
N THR A 5 12.91 -17.58 3.19
CA THR A 5 11.75 -17.82 2.30
C THR A 5 10.42 -18.01 3.03
N SER A 6 10.37 -17.85 4.35
CA SER A 6 9.15 -18.08 5.14
C SER A 6 8.43 -16.79 5.50
N GLY A 7 7.25 -16.54 4.91
CA GLY A 7 6.25 -15.55 5.32
C GLY A 7 6.83 -14.17 5.68
N GLY A 8 6.44 -13.64 6.85
CA GLY A 8 6.89 -12.33 7.34
C GLY A 8 8.40 -12.20 7.59
N LEU A 9 9.11 -13.32 7.79
CA LEU A 9 10.57 -13.33 7.98
C LEU A 9 11.33 -12.92 6.70
N ALA A 10 10.74 -13.10 5.53
CA ALA A 10 11.35 -12.66 4.27
C ALA A 10 11.60 -11.15 4.26
N ALA A 11 10.59 -10.36 4.61
CA ALA A 11 10.69 -8.90 4.66
C ALA A 11 11.68 -8.43 5.73
N VAL A 12 11.64 -9.04 6.92
CA VAL A 12 12.54 -8.69 8.03
C VAL A 12 14.00 -9.00 7.69
N SER A 13 14.29 -10.22 7.21
CA SER A 13 15.65 -10.64 6.88
C SER A 13 16.23 -9.85 5.71
N SER A 14 15.46 -9.63 4.64
CA SER A 14 15.92 -8.81 3.51
C SER A 14 16.22 -7.37 3.93
N SER A 15 15.38 -6.78 4.79
CA SER A 15 15.60 -5.42 5.30
C SER A 15 16.84 -5.34 6.19
N PHE A 16 17.06 -6.34 7.06
CA PHE A 16 18.27 -6.42 7.89
C PHE A 16 19.53 -6.50 7.04
N PHE A 17 19.59 -7.45 6.10
CA PHE A 17 20.77 -7.60 5.25
C PHE A 17 20.99 -6.41 4.32
N ALA A 18 19.93 -5.75 3.85
CA ALA A 18 20.04 -4.52 3.09
C ALA A 18 20.62 -3.38 3.92
N ALA A 19 20.14 -3.20 5.16
CA ALA A 19 20.69 -2.21 6.08
C ALA A 19 22.15 -2.50 6.43
N LEU A 20 22.50 -3.76 6.67
CA LEU A 20 23.88 -4.19 6.95
C LEU A 20 24.79 -3.91 5.74
N TYR A 21 24.36 -4.31 4.54
CA TYR A 21 25.12 -4.08 3.31
C TYR A 21 25.32 -2.57 3.06
N SER A 22 24.29 -1.76 3.28
CA SER A 22 24.37 -0.32 3.10
C SER A 22 25.28 0.35 4.15
N ALA A 23 25.32 -0.18 5.38
CA ALA A 23 26.17 0.33 6.44
C ALA A 23 27.67 0.24 6.09
N PHE A 24 28.11 -0.88 5.49
CA PHE A 24 29.49 -1.10 5.07
C PHE A 24 29.80 -0.68 3.63
N GLY A 25 28.78 -0.41 2.83
CA GLY A 25 28.91 0.02 1.44
C GLY A 25 29.50 1.43 1.29
N LYS A 26 30.00 1.75 0.11
CA LYS A 26 30.48 3.09 -0.26
C LYS A 26 29.32 3.98 -0.70
N TYR A 27 28.38 4.24 0.23
CA TYR A 27 27.21 5.09 0.01
C TYR A 27 27.27 6.28 0.94
N ASP A 28 26.92 7.46 0.44
CA ASP A 28 26.85 8.70 1.24
C ASP A 28 25.48 8.80 1.94
N VAL A 29 24.44 8.32 1.25
CA VAL A 29 23.04 8.37 1.72
C VAL A 29 22.40 6.99 1.58
N VAL A 30 21.65 6.59 2.60
CA VAL A 30 20.80 5.40 2.61
C VAL A 30 19.35 5.85 2.67
N HIS A 31 18.57 5.52 1.65
CA HIS A 31 17.16 5.86 1.60
C HIS A 31 16.33 4.61 1.88
N ILE A 32 15.60 4.63 2.98
CA ILE A 32 14.75 3.53 3.45
C ILE A 32 13.29 3.87 3.15
N HIS A 33 12.56 2.92 2.59
CA HIS A 33 11.14 3.06 2.31
C HIS A 33 10.31 2.18 3.22
N ALA A 34 9.25 2.74 3.79
CA ALA A 34 8.27 2.14 4.70
C ALA A 34 8.79 1.88 6.14
N GLU A 35 7.85 1.76 7.06
CA GLU A 35 8.09 1.63 8.49
C GLU A 35 8.76 0.30 8.87
N GLY A 36 8.40 -0.82 8.19
CA GLY A 36 9.00 -2.11 8.47
C GLY A 36 10.52 -2.10 8.31
N PRO A 37 11.07 -1.79 7.11
CA PRO A 37 12.51 -1.63 6.91
C PRO A 37 13.15 -0.56 7.78
N ALA A 38 12.41 0.50 8.14
CA ALA A 38 12.89 1.56 9.02
C ALA A 38 13.21 1.09 10.45
N PHE A 39 12.79 -0.11 10.83
CA PHE A 39 13.25 -0.75 12.07
C PHE A 39 14.78 -0.76 12.17
N PHE A 40 15.48 -0.91 11.06
CA PHE A 40 16.93 -1.00 11.00
C PHE A 40 17.63 0.35 10.69
N THR A 41 16.94 1.47 10.74
CA THR A 41 17.49 2.82 10.47
C THR A 41 18.75 3.13 11.30
N TRP A 42 18.79 2.66 12.56
CA TRP A 42 19.90 2.85 13.47
C TRP A 42 21.22 2.22 12.97
N LEU A 43 21.13 1.14 12.16
CA LEU A 43 22.31 0.39 11.73
C LEU A 43 23.22 1.21 10.80
N PRO A 44 22.77 1.71 9.63
CA PRO A 44 23.61 2.57 8.80
C PRO A 44 24.01 3.87 9.54
N LYS A 45 23.18 4.37 10.46
CA LYS A 45 23.54 5.54 11.28
C LYS A 45 24.77 5.28 12.16
N MET A 46 24.87 4.12 12.77
CA MET A 46 26.06 3.74 13.58
C MET A 46 27.36 3.76 12.79
N PHE A 47 27.28 3.55 11.48
CA PHE A 47 28.42 3.59 10.54
C PHE A 47 28.56 4.95 9.82
N GLY A 48 27.96 6.00 10.37
CA GLY A 48 28.14 7.38 9.89
C GLY A 48 27.41 7.71 8.58
N LYS A 49 26.48 6.85 8.14
CA LYS A 49 25.69 7.13 6.94
C LYS A 49 24.60 8.18 7.20
N ARG A 50 24.31 9.02 6.21
CA ARG A 50 23.07 9.80 6.20
C ARG A 50 21.92 8.90 5.85
N VAL A 51 20.83 8.96 6.63
CA VAL A 51 19.66 8.12 6.43
C VAL A 51 18.42 8.96 6.22
N VAL A 52 17.75 8.71 5.10
CA VAL A 52 16.44 9.29 4.76
C VAL A 52 15.42 8.16 4.85
N VAL A 53 14.25 8.43 5.44
CA VAL A 53 13.15 7.48 5.49
C VAL A 53 11.92 8.08 4.82
N THR A 54 11.32 7.35 3.87
CA THR A 54 10.00 7.70 3.33
C THR A 54 8.92 6.83 3.96
N VAL A 55 7.98 7.46 4.65
CA VAL A 55 6.81 6.83 5.25
C VAL A 55 5.65 6.92 4.27
N HIS A 56 5.19 5.76 3.75
CA HIS A 56 4.13 5.68 2.75
C HIS A 56 2.72 5.73 3.34
N GLY A 57 2.58 5.63 4.64
CA GLY A 57 1.34 5.64 5.42
C GLY A 57 1.61 5.02 6.78
N ILE A 58 0.65 5.07 7.68
CA ILE A 58 0.76 4.47 9.02
C ILE A 58 0.41 2.98 8.91
N ASP A 59 1.42 2.16 8.59
CA ASP A 59 1.21 0.75 8.22
C ASP A 59 0.71 -0.11 9.37
N TRP A 60 1.13 0.14 10.62
CA TRP A 60 0.69 -0.65 11.77
C TRP A 60 -0.79 -0.44 12.13
N GLN A 61 -1.44 0.63 11.64
CA GLN A 61 -2.88 0.88 11.79
C GLN A 61 -3.73 0.12 10.78
N ARG A 62 -3.12 -0.49 9.75
CA ARG A 62 -3.87 -1.28 8.76
C ARG A 62 -4.41 -2.56 9.39
N GLU A 63 -5.60 -2.98 8.97
CA GLU A 63 -6.29 -4.17 9.47
C GLU A 63 -5.39 -5.42 9.51
N LYS A 64 -4.58 -5.61 8.47
CA LYS A 64 -3.59 -6.71 8.38
C LYS A 64 -2.57 -6.71 9.52
N TRP A 65 -2.30 -5.57 10.16
CA TRP A 65 -1.23 -5.39 11.14
C TRP A 65 -1.73 -4.92 12.52
N GLN A 66 -3.03 -5.05 12.81
CA GLN A 66 -3.61 -4.57 14.08
C GLN A 66 -3.18 -5.38 15.31
N SER A 67 -2.57 -6.56 15.13
CA SER A 67 -2.13 -7.40 16.25
C SER A 67 -0.87 -8.21 15.94
N GLY A 68 -0.19 -8.65 17.00
CA GLY A 68 0.94 -9.55 16.92
C GLY A 68 2.31 -8.90 16.82
N LEU A 69 3.34 -9.74 16.64
CA LEU A 69 4.74 -9.30 16.59
C LEU A 69 5.04 -8.40 15.37
N GLY A 70 4.37 -8.64 14.25
CA GLY A 70 4.52 -7.84 13.03
C GLY A 70 4.12 -6.38 13.24
N SER A 71 2.98 -6.14 13.91
CA SER A 71 2.53 -4.78 14.25
C SER A 71 3.54 -4.06 15.15
N LYS A 72 4.02 -4.73 16.19
CA LYS A 72 5.04 -4.17 17.11
C LYS A 72 6.34 -3.84 16.38
N PHE A 73 6.75 -4.71 15.44
CA PHE A 73 7.94 -4.50 14.62
C PHE A 73 7.80 -3.26 13.73
N ILE A 74 6.66 -3.12 13.04
CA ILE A 74 6.39 -1.97 12.16
C ILE A 74 6.31 -0.68 12.99
N HIS A 75 5.59 -0.68 14.09
CA HIS A 75 5.48 0.48 14.98
C HIS A 75 6.84 0.87 15.59
N GLN A 76 7.70 -0.11 15.93
CA GLN A 76 9.06 0.20 16.35
C GLN A 76 9.89 0.80 15.21
N GLY A 77 9.66 0.37 13.97
CA GLY A 77 10.29 0.95 12.77
C GLY A 77 9.92 2.42 12.58
N GLU A 78 8.65 2.77 12.79
CA GLU A 78 8.18 4.16 12.78
C GLU A 78 8.90 5.02 13.83
N LYS A 79 8.99 4.52 15.07
CA LYS A 79 9.75 5.18 16.16
C LYS A 79 11.22 5.36 15.80
N ASN A 80 11.82 4.34 15.18
CA ASN A 80 13.21 4.40 14.76
C ASN A 80 13.41 5.39 13.62
N ALA A 81 12.47 5.48 12.67
CA ALA A 81 12.47 6.54 11.64
C ALA A 81 12.43 7.92 12.27
N ALA A 82 11.50 8.17 13.18
CA ALA A 82 11.39 9.45 13.87
C ALA A 82 12.65 9.82 14.66
N LYS A 83 13.31 8.84 15.30
CA LYS A 83 14.44 9.05 16.20
C LYS A 83 15.79 9.12 15.47
N TYR A 84 16.04 8.25 14.52
CA TYR A 84 17.38 8.02 13.97
C TYR A 84 17.58 8.53 12.54
N ALA A 85 16.52 8.73 11.75
CA ALA A 85 16.67 9.27 10.41
C ALA A 85 17.15 10.73 10.45
N ASP A 86 18.03 11.10 9.53
CA ASP A 86 18.39 12.49 9.33
C ASP A 86 17.19 13.28 8.80
N GLU A 87 16.52 12.71 7.79
CA GLU A 87 15.32 13.29 7.20
C GLU A 87 14.20 12.25 7.09
N VAL A 88 12.96 12.70 7.30
CA VAL A 88 11.76 11.88 7.12
C VAL A 88 10.87 12.53 6.06
N ILE A 89 10.52 11.76 5.05
CA ILE A 89 9.59 12.15 3.98
C ILE A 89 8.26 11.48 4.24
N VAL A 90 7.17 12.24 4.11
CA VAL A 90 5.80 11.75 4.24
C VAL A 90 4.98 12.13 3.00
N LEU A 91 3.98 11.32 2.65
CA LEU A 91 3.22 11.45 1.42
C LEU A 91 1.88 12.18 1.60
N SER A 92 1.50 12.53 2.84
CA SER A 92 0.27 13.26 3.13
C SER A 92 0.45 14.22 4.30
N LYS A 93 -0.36 15.28 4.32
CA LYS A 93 -0.39 16.26 5.41
C LYS A 93 -0.79 15.61 6.72
N GLY A 94 -1.78 14.70 6.73
CA GLY A 94 -2.20 14.01 7.95
C GLY A 94 -1.08 13.18 8.59
N VAL A 95 -0.22 12.54 7.79
CA VAL A 95 0.96 11.85 8.33
C VAL A 95 2.02 12.84 8.82
N GLN A 96 2.16 14.00 8.19
CA GLN A 96 3.04 15.08 8.65
C GLN A 96 2.63 15.56 10.04
N ASP A 97 1.35 15.88 10.21
CA ASP A 97 0.79 16.35 11.48
C ASP A 97 0.94 15.27 12.57
N TYR A 98 0.64 14.01 12.23
CA TYR A 98 0.82 12.87 13.12
C TYR A 98 2.26 12.74 13.63
N PHE A 99 3.27 12.83 12.77
CA PHE A 99 4.69 12.74 13.20
C PHE A 99 5.08 13.91 14.10
N LYS A 100 4.57 15.10 13.82
CA LYS A 100 4.80 16.27 14.66
C LYS A 100 4.15 16.13 16.03
N GLU A 101 2.90 15.71 16.09
CA GLU A 101 2.14 15.56 17.33
C GLU A 101 2.65 14.38 18.19
N THR A 102 2.97 13.24 17.55
CA THR A 102 3.32 12.01 18.26
C THR A 102 4.79 11.98 18.68
N TYR A 103 5.68 12.48 17.82
CA TYR A 103 7.14 12.36 18.01
C TYR A 103 7.85 13.70 18.13
N GLY A 104 7.17 14.82 18.00
CA GLY A 104 7.81 16.14 17.88
C GLY A 104 8.73 16.25 16.66
N ARG A 105 8.52 15.39 15.65
CA ARG A 105 9.40 15.25 14.48
C ARG A 105 8.87 16.07 13.31
N GLU A 106 9.63 17.06 12.87
CA GLU A 106 9.39 17.75 11.60
C GLU A 106 9.71 16.80 10.44
N THR A 107 8.86 16.82 9.40
CA THR A 107 8.99 15.96 8.24
C THR A 107 8.78 16.74 6.94
N HIS A 108 9.28 16.19 5.83
CA HIS A 108 9.10 16.77 4.50
C HIS A 108 7.88 16.18 3.82
N PHE A 109 6.90 16.99 3.49
CA PHE A 109 5.77 16.56 2.68
C PHE A 109 6.15 16.57 1.20
N ILE A 110 6.37 15.36 0.64
CA ILE A 110 6.69 15.15 -0.77
C ILE A 110 5.76 14.05 -1.29
N PRO A 111 4.66 14.41 -1.96
CA PRO A 111 3.70 13.42 -2.46
C PRO A 111 4.29 12.59 -3.61
N ASN A 112 3.72 11.40 -3.83
CA ASN A 112 4.10 10.58 -4.97
C ASN A 112 3.82 11.31 -6.28
N GLY A 113 4.80 11.31 -7.18
CA GLY A 113 4.63 11.80 -8.53
C GLY A 113 3.80 10.85 -9.39
N VAL A 114 3.04 11.40 -10.30
CA VAL A 114 2.31 10.66 -11.34
C VAL A 114 2.61 11.26 -12.71
N ASN A 115 2.70 10.41 -13.72
CA ASN A 115 2.81 10.89 -15.09
C ASN A 115 1.50 11.56 -15.52
N ARG A 116 1.57 12.54 -16.40
CA ARG A 116 0.37 13.12 -17.00
C ARG A 116 -0.41 12.01 -17.73
N PRO A 117 -1.70 11.82 -17.42
CA PRO A 117 -2.48 10.81 -18.08
C PRO A 117 -2.63 11.16 -19.57
N GLN A 118 -2.47 10.14 -20.42
CA GLN A 118 -2.81 10.25 -21.83
C GLN A 118 -4.25 9.79 -22.01
N ILE A 119 -5.10 10.68 -22.49
CA ILE A 119 -6.48 10.33 -22.82
C ILE A 119 -6.44 9.53 -24.14
N ARG A 120 -6.95 8.31 -24.09
CA ARG A 120 -7.07 7.41 -25.24
C ARG A 120 -8.51 6.97 -25.38
N GLU A 121 -8.90 6.58 -26.60
CA GLU A 121 -10.20 5.94 -26.81
C GLU A 121 -10.29 4.63 -26.03
N ALA A 122 -11.45 4.41 -25.43
CA ALA A 122 -11.72 3.25 -24.57
C ALA A 122 -12.14 2.02 -25.41
N SER A 123 -11.28 1.56 -26.32
CA SER A 123 -11.57 0.41 -27.18
C SER A 123 -11.51 -0.92 -26.41
N LEU A 124 -10.44 -1.16 -25.65
CA LEU A 124 -10.20 -2.45 -24.98
C LEU A 124 -11.32 -2.87 -24.01
N ILE A 125 -11.89 -1.93 -23.29
CA ILE A 125 -12.97 -2.23 -22.33
C ILE A 125 -14.29 -2.53 -23.07
N ALA A 126 -14.51 -1.89 -24.23
CA ALA A 126 -15.65 -2.18 -25.08
C ALA A 126 -15.52 -3.57 -25.71
N ASP A 127 -14.36 -3.89 -26.29
CA ASP A 127 -14.12 -5.16 -26.97
C ASP A 127 -14.12 -6.36 -26.01
N LYS A 128 -13.50 -6.22 -24.84
CA LYS A 128 -13.39 -7.31 -23.87
C LYS A 128 -14.64 -7.55 -23.02
N PHE A 129 -15.34 -6.48 -22.65
CA PHE A 129 -16.40 -6.54 -21.64
C PHE A 129 -17.74 -5.98 -22.15
N GLY A 130 -17.82 -5.52 -23.39
CA GLY A 130 -19.03 -4.94 -23.97
C GLY A 130 -19.50 -3.66 -23.29
N LEU A 131 -18.59 -2.94 -22.61
CA LEU A 131 -18.89 -1.75 -21.84
C LEU A 131 -18.72 -0.50 -22.69
N LYS A 132 -19.72 0.40 -22.64
CA LYS A 132 -19.69 1.67 -23.35
C LYS A 132 -19.34 2.80 -22.38
N LYS A 133 -18.84 3.90 -22.92
CA LYS A 133 -18.63 5.13 -22.14
C LYS A 133 -19.90 5.50 -21.36
N ASP A 134 -19.74 5.90 -20.12
CA ASP A 134 -20.80 6.32 -19.21
C ASP A 134 -21.82 5.23 -18.79
N SER A 135 -21.64 3.95 -19.23
CA SER A 135 -22.53 2.83 -18.91
C SER A 135 -22.13 2.05 -17.64
N TYR A 136 -21.08 2.46 -16.93
CA TYR A 136 -20.60 1.73 -15.75
C TYR A 136 -20.00 2.67 -14.72
N ILE A 137 -19.92 2.16 -13.48
CA ILE A 137 -19.18 2.69 -12.36
C ILE A 137 -17.96 1.78 -12.16
N LEU A 138 -16.75 2.34 -12.12
CA LEU A 138 -15.51 1.56 -12.03
C LEU A 138 -14.90 1.64 -10.62
N PHE A 139 -14.65 0.48 -10.04
CA PHE A 139 -13.64 0.30 -8.99
C PHE A 139 -12.38 -0.30 -9.62
N LEU A 140 -11.22 0.32 -9.39
CA LEU A 140 -9.93 -0.19 -9.84
C LEU A 140 -8.95 -0.23 -8.67
N GLY A 141 -8.45 -1.42 -8.33
CA GLY A 141 -7.47 -1.56 -7.25
C GLY A 141 -7.29 -3.00 -6.79
N ARG A 142 -6.42 -3.19 -5.80
CA ARG A 142 -6.28 -4.49 -5.14
C ARG A 142 -7.59 -4.83 -4.41
N LEU A 143 -8.02 -6.08 -4.55
CA LEU A 143 -9.21 -6.57 -3.86
C LEU A 143 -8.81 -7.07 -2.48
N VAL A 144 -8.81 -6.15 -1.52
CA VAL A 144 -8.47 -6.38 -0.11
C VAL A 144 -9.50 -5.70 0.80
N PRO A 145 -9.78 -6.25 2.00
CA PRO A 145 -10.84 -5.75 2.90
C PRO A 145 -10.75 -4.25 3.20
N GLU A 146 -9.55 -3.73 3.41
CA GLU A 146 -9.30 -2.33 3.73
C GLU A 146 -9.72 -1.34 2.64
N LYS A 147 -10.02 -1.80 1.42
CA LYS A 147 -10.55 -0.96 0.33
C LYS A 147 -12.06 -0.78 0.36
N GLY A 148 -12.74 -1.42 1.30
CA GLY A 148 -14.17 -1.24 1.48
C GLY A 148 -15.06 -1.79 0.35
N ILE A 149 -14.54 -2.72 -0.47
CA ILE A 149 -15.25 -3.24 -1.65
C ILE A 149 -16.53 -3.97 -1.25
N ARG A 150 -16.54 -4.62 -0.08
CA ARG A 150 -17.75 -5.25 0.47
C ARG A 150 -18.89 -4.25 0.59
N TYR A 151 -18.63 -3.09 1.20
CA TYR A 151 -19.62 -2.02 1.34
C TYR A 151 -20.07 -1.47 -0.02
N LEU A 152 -19.16 -1.37 -0.99
CA LEU A 152 -19.50 -0.93 -2.34
C LEU A 152 -20.46 -1.90 -3.02
N VAL A 153 -20.23 -3.20 -2.94
CA VAL A 153 -21.10 -4.25 -3.50
C VAL A 153 -22.46 -4.23 -2.83
N GLU A 154 -22.51 -4.19 -1.50
CA GLU A 154 -23.76 -4.13 -0.74
C GLU A 154 -24.57 -2.87 -1.06
N ALA A 155 -23.91 -1.72 -1.08
CA ALA A 155 -24.58 -0.46 -1.39
C ALA A 155 -25.12 -0.43 -2.83
N PHE A 156 -24.34 -0.94 -3.80
CA PHE A 156 -24.72 -0.92 -5.20
C PHE A 156 -26.00 -1.73 -5.49
N LYS A 157 -26.24 -2.82 -4.78
CA LYS A 157 -27.47 -3.62 -4.92
C LYS A 157 -28.74 -2.80 -4.66
N ASN A 158 -28.64 -1.75 -3.85
CA ASN A 158 -29.73 -0.84 -3.53
C ASN A 158 -29.82 0.38 -4.46
N VAL A 159 -28.87 0.56 -5.36
CA VAL A 159 -28.84 1.68 -6.29
C VAL A 159 -29.74 1.38 -7.49
N LYS A 160 -30.70 2.26 -7.72
CA LYS A 160 -31.59 2.20 -8.90
C LYS A 160 -30.89 2.81 -10.11
N THR A 161 -30.24 2.00 -10.90
CA THR A 161 -29.50 2.42 -12.10
C THR A 161 -29.43 1.27 -13.10
N ASP A 162 -29.34 1.59 -14.38
CA ASP A 162 -29.03 0.67 -15.47
C ASP A 162 -27.52 0.48 -15.71
N LYS A 163 -26.68 1.28 -15.01
CA LYS A 163 -25.22 1.15 -15.10
C LYS A 163 -24.75 -0.13 -14.43
N LYS A 164 -23.62 -0.65 -14.94
CA LYS A 164 -22.91 -1.77 -14.30
C LYS A 164 -21.93 -1.27 -13.25
N LEU A 165 -21.71 -2.05 -12.20
CA LEU A 165 -20.56 -1.91 -11.32
C LEU A 165 -19.45 -2.83 -11.82
N VAL A 166 -18.35 -2.24 -12.23
CA VAL A 166 -17.18 -2.97 -12.72
C VAL A 166 -16.11 -2.97 -11.65
N ILE A 167 -15.75 -4.14 -11.15
CA ILE A 167 -14.71 -4.34 -10.13
C ILE A 167 -13.49 -4.92 -10.83
N ALA A 168 -12.49 -4.06 -11.05
CA ALA A 168 -11.26 -4.41 -11.74
C ALA A 168 -10.09 -4.50 -10.75
N GLY A 169 -9.38 -5.62 -10.79
CA GLY A 169 -8.22 -5.91 -9.97
C GLY A 169 -8.12 -7.36 -9.55
N GLY A 170 -7.00 -7.69 -8.93
CA GLY A 170 -6.74 -9.02 -8.37
C GLY A 170 -6.56 -8.98 -6.85
N SER A 171 -6.75 -10.11 -6.20
CA SER A 171 -6.30 -10.30 -4.82
C SER A 171 -4.84 -10.76 -4.87
N SER A 172 -4.00 -10.19 -4.04
CA SER A 172 -2.59 -10.58 -3.97
C SER A 172 -2.32 -11.68 -2.94
N ASP A 173 -3.24 -11.92 -2.00
CA ASP A 173 -2.98 -12.79 -0.84
C ASP A 173 -4.20 -13.61 -0.36
N THR A 174 -5.41 -13.44 -0.95
CA THR A 174 -6.62 -14.10 -0.44
C THR A 174 -7.63 -14.36 -1.55
N ASP A 175 -7.54 -15.53 -2.18
CA ASP A 175 -8.59 -16.03 -3.06
C ASP A 175 -9.96 -16.08 -2.33
N SER A 176 -9.95 -16.31 -1.01
CA SER A 176 -11.13 -16.33 -0.16
C SER A 176 -11.93 -15.02 -0.15
N PHE A 177 -11.27 -13.87 -0.14
CA PHE A 177 -11.97 -12.59 -0.18
C PHE A 177 -12.61 -12.30 -1.54
N MET A 178 -11.97 -12.73 -2.63
CA MET A 178 -12.57 -12.66 -3.96
C MET A 178 -13.83 -13.52 -4.06
N GLU A 179 -13.78 -14.75 -3.52
CA GLU A 179 -14.94 -15.66 -3.51
C GLU A 179 -16.07 -15.09 -2.63
N GLU A 180 -15.75 -14.50 -1.49
CA GLU A 180 -16.72 -13.79 -0.65
C GLU A 180 -17.41 -12.65 -1.42
N LEU A 181 -16.65 -11.81 -2.14
CA LEU A 181 -17.20 -10.72 -2.92
C LEU A 181 -18.10 -11.21 -4.07
N LYS A 182 -17.72 -12.30 -4.73
CA LYS A 182 -18.55 -12.92 -5.78
C LYS A 182 -19.84 -13.48 -5.19
N GLU A 183 -19.77 -14.13 -4.03
CA GLU A 183 -20.94 -14.64 -3.34
C GLU A 183 -21.89 -13.49 -2.95
N LEU A 184 -21.33 -12.41 -2.40
CA LEU A 184 -22.08 -11.21 -2.04
C LEU A 184 -22.76 -10.55 -3.26
N ALA A 185 -22.13 -10.61 -4.43
CA ALA A 185 -22.66 -10.04 -5.67
C ALA A 185 -23.74 -10.91 -6.32
N LYS A 186 -23.93 -12.16 -5.89
CA LYS A 186 -24.97 -13.05 -6.45
C LYS A 186 -26.35 -12.40 -6.46
N GLY A 187 -27.05 -12.62 -7.57
CA GLY A 187 -28.40 -12.10 -7.79
C GLY A 187 -28.45 -10.68 -8.33
N ASP A 188 -27.30 -10.05 -8.64
CA ASP A 188 -27.26 -8.77 -9.34
C ASP A 188 -26.30 -8.83 -10.55
N ASP A 189 -26.85 -9.11 -11.72
CA ASP A 189 -26.10 -9.27 -12.99
C ASP A 189 -25.45 -7.96 -13.47
N ARG A 190 -25.69 -6.85 -12.79
CA ARG A 190 -25.02 -5.56 -13.05
C ARG A 190 -23.60 -5.52 -12.48
N ILE A 191 -23.22 -6.43 -11.58
CA ILE A 191 -21.91 -6.45 -10.94
C ILE A 191 -20.97 -7.35 -11.72
N LEU A 192 -19.92 -6.77 -12.28
CA LEU A 192 -18.94 -7.45 -13.13
C LEU A 192 -17.55 -7.43 -12.49
N PHE A 193 -16.95 -8.60 -12.34
CA PHE A 193 -15.55 -8.75 -11.94
C PHE A 193 -14.69 -9.03 -13.18
N THR A 194 -13.70 -8.17 -13.44
CA THR A 194 -12.81 -8.34 -14.61
C THR A 194 -11.57 -9.15 -14.31
N GLY A 195 -11.27 -9.37 -13.03
CA GLY A 195 -9.96 -9.87 -12.61
C GLY A 195 -8.87 -8.81 -12.78
N PHE A 196 -7.61 -9.27 -12.76
CA PHE A 196 -6.47 -8.38 -12.95
C PHE A 196 -6.46 -7.87 -14.41
N VAL A 197 -6.34 -6.55 -14.56
CA VAL A 197 -6.25 -5.87 -15.86
C VAL A 197 -4.92 -5.12 -15.95
N GLN A 198 -4.27 -5.20 -17.12
CA GLN A 198 -3.05 -4.45 -17.45
C GLN A 198 -3.40 -3.34 -18.43
#